data_3f04670ea65019c398601a6ae9a4935e
#
_entry.id   3f04670ea65019c398601a6ae9a4935e
#
_cell.length_a   1.000
_cell.length_b   1.000
_cell.length_c   1.000
_cell.angle_alpha   90.00
_cell.angle_beta   90.00
_cell.angle_gamma   90.00
#
_symmetry.space_group_name_H-M   'P 1'
#
loop_
_entity.id
_entity.type
_entity.pdbx_description
1 polymer ?
#
loop_
_entity_poly.entity_id
_entity_poly.type
_entity_poly.pdbx_seq_one_letter_code
_entity_poly.pdbx_strand_id
1 'polypeptide(L)'
;RLSPSPLSEIDLVVRPTRTALGEEVTALGRGLAVWKNWELSAWGGTLYGDTTGAVGVAGSVGSWALRGEGVAREMRDAVVFRGSLGLDRAWQVRGRDFVFLVEYQRDNMAASGADEYLALLQSAPFQRGEYQVLGRDEVALQGSYQVHPLLSVAGFGLWNVNDGSVLLSPNLSFSASNETTVSGGVYFGFGASDVTPARPLPSEYGLSGVTGYISVSWFF
;
A
#
# COMPACT_ATOMS: atom_id res chain seq x y z
N ARG A 1 -11.90 12.02 -18.73
CA ARG A 1 -12.84 11.14 -18.04
C ARG A 1 -14.18 11.14 -18.74
N LEU A 2 -14.75 9.99 -19.00
CA LEU A 2 -16.07 9.81 -19.60
C LEU A 2 -16.88 8.87 -18.72
N SER A 3 -18.15 9.18 -18.50
CA SER A 3 -19.04 8.32 -17.72
C SER A 3 -20.24 7.91 -18.60
N PRO A 4 -20.13 6.79 -19.36
CA PRO A 4 -21.18 6.35 -20.29
C PRO A 4 -22.48 6.00 -19.58
N SER A 5 -22.43 5.68 -18.30
CA SER A 5 -23.58 5.49 -17.42
C SER A 5 -23.23 5.87 -15.99
N PRO A 6 -24.20 6.04 -15.06
CA PRO A 6 -23.91 6.28 -13.63
C PRO A 6 -23.07 5.19 -12.97
N LEU A 7 -23.03 3.99 -13.56
CA LEU A 7 -22.34 2.80 -13.04
C LEU A 7 -21.11 2.41 -13.86
N SER A 8 -20.63 3.28 -14.76
CA SER A 8 -19.46 3.01 -15.59
C SER A 8 -18.65 4.26 -15.84
N GLU A 9 -17.35 4.09 -15.97
CA GLU A 9 -16.38 5.17 -16.15
C GLU A 9 -15.28 4.73 -17.11
N ILE A 10 -14.81 5.65 -17.92
CA ILE A 10 -13.64 5.47 -18.78
C ILE A 10 -12.70 6.63 -18.52
N ASP A 11 -11.46 6.34 -18.18
CA ASP A 11 -10.39 7.29 -17.98
C ASP A 11 -9.30 7.07 -19.01
N LEU A 12 -8.70 8.16 -19.50
CA LEU A 12 -7.49 8.14 -20.28
C LEU A 12 -6.46 9.03 -19.60
N VAL A 13 -5.25 8.54 -19.46
CA VAL A 13 -4.12 9.25 -18.87
C VAL A 13 -2.96 9.20 -19.83
N VAL A 14 -2.41 10.37 -20.16
CA VAL A 14 -1.15 10.49 -20.90
C VAL A 14 -0.23 11.39 -20.09
N ARG A 15 0.94 10.89 -19.74
CA ARG A 15 1.93 11.59 -18.92
C ARG A 15 3.32 11.43 -19.53
N PRO A 16 3.90 12.48 -20.11
CA PRO A 16 5.32 12.51 -20.37
C PRO A 16 6.09 12.63 -19.04
N THR A 17 7.11 11.84 -18.88
CA THR A 17 7.95 11.82 -17.68
C THR A 17 9.40 12.00 -18.08
N ARG A 18 10.08 12.97 -17.46
CA ARG A 18 11.52 13.16 -17.60
C ARG A 18 12.16 12.80 -16.26
N THR A 19 13.05 11.83 -16.28
CA THR A 19 13.83 11.37 -15.12
C THR A 19 15.31 11.44 -15.45
N ALA A 20 16.16 11.17 -14.46
CA ALA A 20 17.60 10.96 -14.70
C ALA A 20 17.89 9.78 -15.65
N LEU A 21 16.90 8.89 -15.86
CA LEU A 21 16.99 7.71 -16.74
C LEU A 21 16.59 8.01 -18.19
N GLY A 22 16.04 9.20 -18.47
CA GLY A 22 15.59 9.61 -19.79
C GLY A 22 14.17 10.17 -19.83
N GLU A 23 13.66 10.34 -21.04
CA GLU A 23 12.28 10.75 -21.32
C GLU A 23 11.45 9.51 -21.66
N GLU A 24 10.34 9.36 -20.97
CA GLU A 24 9.43 8.21 -21.12
C GLU A 24 7.99 8.70 -21.16
N VAL A 25 7.12 7.93 -21.80
CA VAL A 25 5.69 8.27 -21.88
C VAL A 25 4.89 7.14 -21.22
N THR A 26 4.00 7.54 -20.34
CA THR A 26 2.93 6.70 -19.81
C THR A 26 1.64 7.06 -20.53
N ALA A 27 0.97 6.09 -21.14
CA ALA A 27 -0.32 6.26 -21.80
C ALA A 27 -1.22 5.07 -21.40
N LEU A 28 -2.24 5.32 -20.58
CA LEU A 28 -3.10 4.29 -20.00
C LEU A 28 -4.57 4.60 -20.26
N GLY A 29 -5.33 3.57 -20.60
CA GLY A 29 -6.78 3.57 -20.61
C GLY A 29 -7.31 2.71 -19.47
N ARG A 30 -8.33 3.19 -18.74
CA ARG A 30 -9.02 2.49 -17.67
C ARG A 30 -10.52 2.43 -17.95
N GLY A 31 -11.11 1.26 -17.79
CA GLY A 31 -12.55 1.08 -17.69
C GLY A 31 -12.93 0.63 -16.29
N LEU A 32 -14.04 1.14 -15.79
CA LEU A 32 -14.63 0.76 -14.51
C LEU A 32 -16.13 0.51 -14.72
N ALA A 33 -16.63 -0.54 -14.11
CA ALA A 33 -18.06 -0.86 -14.10
C ALA A 33 -18.49 -1.39 -12.73
N VAL A 34 -19.68 -1.01 -12.29
CA VAL A 34 -20.30 -1.51 -11.08
C VAL A 34 -21.39 -2.52 -11.46
N TRP A 35 -21.30 -3.72 -10.91
CA TRP A 35 -22.29 -4.77 -11.09
C TRP A 35 -22.75 -5.29 -9.73
N LYS A 36 -24.02 -5.03 -9.39
CA LYS A 36 -24.56 -5.26 -8.05
C LYS A 36 -23.76 -4.50 -6.99
N ASN A 37 -23.11 -5.22 -6.07
CA ASN A 37 -22.23 -4.69 -5.03
C ASN A 37 -20.74 -4.88 -5.33
N TRP A 38 -20.38 -5.15 -6.59
CA TRP A 38 -19.02 -5.34 -7.04
C TRP A 38 -18.61 -4.22 -8.00
N GLU A 39 -17.50 -3.62 -7.74
CA GLU A 39 -16.78 -2.76 -8.67
C GLU A 39 -15.73 -3.60 -9.39
N LEU A 40 -15.73 -3.53 -10.71
CA LEU A 40 -14.77 -4.20 -11.58
C LEU A 40 -14.02 -3.13 -12.37
N SER A 41 -12.72 -3.21 -12.40
CA SER A 41 -11.88 -2.32 -13.19
C SER A 41 -10.87 -3.11 -14.03
N ALA A 42 -10.57 -2.57 -15.20
CA ALA A 42 -9.45 -3.04 -16.02
C ALA A 42 -8.76 -1.83 -16.63
N TRP A 43 -7.45 -1.88 -16.73
CA TRP A 43 -6.70 -0.86 -17.43
C TRP A 43 -5.52 -1.47 -18.20
N GLY A 44 -5.07 -0.76 -19.23
CA GLY A 44 -3.96 -1.20 -20.05
C GLY A 44 -3.38 -0.06 -20.88
N GLY A 45 -2.18 -0.29 -21.38
CA GLY A 45 -1.43 0.67 -22.17
C GLY A 45 0.06 0.54 -21.95
N THR A 46 0.75 1.68 -21.92
CA THR A 46 2.20 1.73 -21.65
C THR A 46 2.49 2.48 -20.35
N LEU A 47 3.33 1.90 -19.51
CA LEU A 47 3.83 2.51 -18.28
C LEU A 47 5.36 2.61 -18.40
N TYR A 48 5.87 3.84 -18.50
CA TYR A 48 7.30 4.09 -18.76
C TYR A 48 7.84 3.35 -20.00
N GLY A 49 7.01 3.28 -21.04
CA GLY A 49 7.37 2.59 -22.29
C GLY A 49 7.11 1.09 -22.31
N ASP A 50 6.87 0.44 -21.17
CA ASP A 50 6.57 -1.00 -21.10
C ASP A 50 5.07 -1.26 -21.25
N THR A 51 4.69 -2.29 -22.00
CA THR A 51 3.30 -2.74 -22.12
C THR A 51 2.80 -3.23 -20.76
N THR A 52 1.66 -2.71 -20.31
CA THR A 52 1.14 -3.02 -18.99
C THR A 52 -0.37 -3.19 -19.04
N GLY A 53 -0.88 -4.17 -18.32
CA GLY A 53 -2.31 -4.39 -18.11
C GLY A 53 -2.61 -4.73 -16.66
N ALA A 54 -3.80 -4.37 -16.19
CA ALA A 54 -4.24 -4.68 -14.83
C ALA A 54 -5.74 -4.91 -14.78
N VAL A 55 -6.12 -5.64 -13.74
CA VAL A 55 -7.52 -5.85 -13.36
C VAL A 55 -7.69 -5.60 -11.87
N GLY A 56 -8.85 -5.12 -11.49
CA GLY A 56 -9.19 -4.90 -10.09
C GLY A 56 -10.63 -5.28 -9.81
N VAL A 57 -10.87 -5.76 -8.62
CA VAL A 57 -12.19 -6.09 -8.09
C VAL A 57 -12.32 -5.58 -6.66
N ALA A 58 -13.43 -4.93 -6.34
CA ALA A 58 -13.78 -4.55 -4.98
C ALA A 58 -15.27 -4.78 -4.76
N GLY A 59 -15.63 -5.28 -3.59
CA GLY A 59 -17.02 -5.55 -3.27
C GLY A 59 -17.19 -6.09 -1.87
N SER A 60 -18.36 -6.66 -1.58
CA SER A 60 -18.65 -7.19 -0.26
C SER A 60 -19.37 -8.54 -0.30
N VAL A 61 -19.02 -9.39 0.68
CA VAL A 61 -19.71 -10.64 0.97
C VAL A 61 -20.14 -10.62 2.44
N GLY A 62 -21.44 -10.50 2.66
CA GLY A 62 -21.97 -10.25 3.99
C GLY A 62 -21.47 -8.93 4.56
N SER A 63 -20.82 -8.98 5.70
CA SER A 63 -20.21 -7.80 6.37
C SER A 63 -18.72 -7.62 6.10
N TRP A 64 -18.15 -8.40 5.21
CA TRP A 64 -16.74 -8.30 4.82
C TRP A 64 -16.61 -7.54 3.50
N ALA A 65 -15.76 -6.54 3.46
CA ALA A 65 -15.31 -5.95 2.21
C ALA A 65 -14.08 -6.71 1.71
N LEU A 66 -14.07 -6.96 0.41
CA LEU A 66 -13.05 -7.71 -0.30
C LEU A 66 -12.51 -6.86 -1.43
N ARG A 67 -11.22 -6.89 -1.64
CA ARG A 67 -10.58 -6.25 -2.77
C ARG A 67 -9.43 -7.10 -3.30
N GLY A 68 -9.21 -7.03 -4.60
CA GLY A 68 -8.11 -7.71 -5.24
C GLY A 68 -7.68 -6.95 -6.48
N GLU A 69 -6.39 -6.89 -6.69
CA GLU A 69 -5.79 -6.25 -7.85
C GLU A 69 -4.68 -7.13 -8.42
N GLY A 70 -4.52 -7.10 -9.73
CA GLY A 70 -3.44 -7.78 -10.41
C GLY A 70 -2.94 -6.97 -11.59
N VAL A 71 -1.63 -6.86 -11.72
CA VAL A 71 -0.92 -6.14 -12.78
C VAL A 71 0.04 -7.10 -13.46
N ALA A 72 0.04 -7.11 -14.78
CA ALA A 72 1.07 -7.75 -15.61
C ALA A 72 1.78 -6.68 -16.42
N ARG A 73 3.10 -6.70 -16.45
CA ARG A 73 3.94 -5.76 -17.19
C ARG A 73 5.00 -6.51 -17.99
N GLU A 74 5.07 -6.23 -19.27
CA GLU A 74 6.10 -6.74 -20.16
C GLU A 74 7.33 -5.84 -20.07
N MET A 75 8.36 -6.33 -19.44
CA MET A 75 9.68 -5.71 -19.39
C MET A 75 10.60 -6.37 -20.44
N ARG A 76 11.76 -5.77 -20.71
CA ARG A 76 12.66 -6.22 -21.80
C ARG A 76 12.93 -7.72 -21.82
N ASP A 77 13.06 -8.35 -20.65
CA ASP A 77 13.53 -9.73 -20.53
C ASP A 77 12.48 -10.68 -19.89
N ALA A 78 11.37 -10.15 -19.39
CA ALA A 78 10.37 -10.96 -18.71
C ALA A 78 9.02 -10.24 -18.58
N VAL A 79 7.96 -11.02 -18.41
CA VAL A 79 6.68 -10.52 -17.90
C VAL A 79 6.70 -10.62 -16.38
N VAL A 80 6.48 -9.51 -15.72
CA VAL A 80 6.42 -9.41 -14.26
C VAL A 80 4.99 -9.22 -13.79
N PHE A 81 4.69 -9.77 -12.61
CA PHE A 81 3.37 -9.72 -12.02
C PHE A 81 3.44 -9.04 -10.64
N ARG A 82 2.46 -8.20 -10.37
CA ARG A 82 2.19 -7.62 -9.05
C ARG A 82 0.72 -7.84 -8.74
N GLY A 83 0.40 -8.13 -7.49
CA GLY A 83 -1.00 -8.27 -7.08
C GLY A 83 -1.17 -8.04 -5.60
N SER A 84 -2.39 -7.67 -5.21
CA SER A 84 -2.79 -7.57 -3.81
C SER A 84 -4.17 -8.19 -3.58
N LEU A 85 -4.37 -8.66 -2.35
CA LEU A 85 -5.65 -9.16 -1.86
C LEU A 85 -5.90 -8.54 -0.50
N GLY A 86 -7.02 -7.83 -0.35
CA GLY A 86 -7.41 -7.13 0.85
C GLY A 86 -8.76 -7.62 1.39
N LEU A 87 -8.85 -7.63 2.70
CA LEU A 87 -10.05 -7.99 3.45
C LEU A 87 -10.21 -7.00 4.60
N ASP A 88 -11.39 -6.41 4.73
CA ASP A 88 -11.69 -5.57 5.88
C ASP A 88 -13.11 -5.77 6.40
N ARG A 89 -13.29 -5.41 7.64
CA ARG A 89 -14.58 -5.45 8.31
C ARG A 89 -14.65 -4.42 9.41
N ALA A 90 -15.81 -3.79 9.51
CA ALA A 90 -16.21 -2.98 10.65
C ALA A 90 -17.30 -3.71 11.44
N TRP A 91 -17.21 -3.67 12.76
CA TRP A 91 -18.26 -4.16 13.68
C TRP A 91 -18.24 -3.41 15.00
N GLN A 92 -19.24 -3.61 15.81
CA GLN A 92 -19.34 -3.00 17.13
C GLN A 92 -18.90 -3.99 18.22
N VAL A 93 -17.97 -3.54 19.06
CA VAL A 93 -17.54 -4.24 20.26
C VAL A 93 -17.95 -3.38 21.46
N ARG A 94 -18.84 -3.91 22.31
CA ARG A 94 -19.39 -3.17 23.46
C ARG A 94 -20.03 -1.84 23.07
N GLY A 95 -20.73 -1.78 21.93
CA GLY A 95 -21.38 -0.58 21.40
C GLY A 95 -20.41 0.47 20.84
N ARG A 96 -19.18 0.11 20.54
CA ARG A 96 -18.16 0.98 19.94
C ARG A 96 -17.60 0.39 18.67
N ASP A 97 -17.23 1.25 17.74
CA ASP A 97 -16.74 0.84 16.44
C ASP A 97 -15.33 0.25 16.55
N PHE A 98 -15.19 -0.92 15.97
CA PHE A 98 -13.93 -1.59 15.71
C PHE A 98 -13.80 -1.85 14.21
N VAL A 99 -12.67 -1.46 13.63
CA VAL A 99 -12.35 -1.71 12.24
C VAL A 99 -11.07 -2.53 12.18
N PHE A 100 -11.05 -3.51 11.30
CA PHE A 100 -9.88 -4.35 11.03
C PHE A 100 -9.70 -4.49 9.53
N LEU A 101 -8.45 -4.44 9.07
CA LEU A 101 -8.05 -4.65 7.69
C LEU A 101 -6.80 -5.53 7.67
N VAL A 102 -6.77 -6.45 6.72
CA VAL A 102 -5.57 -7.20 6.32
C VAL A 102 -5.41 -7.13 4.81
N GLU A 103 -4.20 -6.93 4.35
CA GLU A 103 -3.84 -6.96 2.95
C GLU A 103 -2.56 -7.76 2.75
N TYR A 104 -2.55 -8.64 1.76
CA TYR A 104 -1.36 -9.30 1.27
C TYR A 104 -1.01 -8.75 -0.10
N GLN A 105 0.26 -8.43 -0.29
CA GLN A 105 0.81 -8.01 -1.58
C GLN A 105 1.93 -8.96 -2.00
N ARG A 106 1.97 -9.25 -3.29
CA ARG A 106 3.11 -9.89 -3.95
C ARG A 106 3.56 -9.06 -5.14
N ASP A 107 4.86 -8.80 -5.21
CA ASP A 107 5.50 -8.07 -6.31
C ASP A 107 6.72 -8.84 -6.82
N ASN A 108 6.62 -9.44 -8.00
CA ASN A 108 7.73 -10.22 -8.57
C ASN A 108 8.94 -9.36 -9.00
N MET A 109 8.80 -8.03 -9.02
CA MET A 109 9.92 -7.11 -9.25
C MET A 109 10.69 -6.78 -7.97
N ALA A 110 10.07 -7.00 -6.80
CA ALA A 110 10.66 -6.73 -5.49
C ALA A 110 11.60 -7.86 -5.05
N ALA A 111 12.36 -7.61 -4.00
CA ALA A 111 13.40 -8.51 -3.50
C ALA A 111 12.84 -9.75 -2.82
N SER A 112 13.41 -10.90 -3.10
CA SER A 112 13.10 -12.17 -2.43
C SER A 112 13.83 -12.37 -1.10
N GLY A 113 14.72 -11.45 -0.76
CA GLY A 113 15.49 -11.45 0.48
C GLY A 113 16.45 -10.26 0.56
N ALA A 114 17.07 -10.09 1.71
CA ALA A 114 17.92 -8.95 2.03
C ALA A 114 19.18 -8.82 1.15
N ASP A 115 19.64 -9.88 0.56
CA ASP A 115 20.76 -9.90 -0.38
C ASP A 115 20.46 -9.21 -1.72
N GLU A 116 19.19 -9.10 -2.08
CA GLU A 116 18.74 -8.41 -3.29
C GLU A 116 18.44 -6.91 -3.07
N TYR A 117 18.33 -6.43 -1.83
CA TYR A 117 17.90 -5.04 -1.53
C TYR A 117 18.79 -3.99 -2.15
N LEU A 118 20.11 -4.16 -2.11
CA LEU A 118 21.02 -3.17 -2.68
C LEU A 118 20.85 -3.02 -4.19
N ALA A 119 20.69 -4.14 -4.89
CA ALA A 119 20.43 -4.13 -6.33
C ALA A 119 19.05 -3.51 -6.65
N LEU A 120 18.04 -3.82 -5.83
CA LEU A 120 16.70 -3.23 -5.97
C LEU A 120 16.73 -1.71 -5.81
N LEU A 121 17.41 -1.18 -4.79
CA LEU A 121 17.53 0.26 -4.53
C LEU A 121 18.22 1.02 -5.68
N GLN A 122 19.06 0.33 -6.45
CA GLN A 122 19.75 0.89 -7.63
C GLN A 122 18.96 0.72 -8.93
N SER A 123 17.83 -0.01 -8.90
CA SER A 123 17.03 -0.30 -10.08
C SER A 123 16.27 0.92 -10.59
N ALA A 124 15.98 0.95 -11.89
CA ALA A 124 15.20 2.01 -12.52
C ALA A 124 13.77 2.12 -11.93
N PRO A 125 13.04 1.03 -11.69
CA PRO A 125 11.73 1.11 -11.05
C PRO A 125 11.78 1.73 -9.64
N PHE A 126 12.81 1.42 -8.84
CA PHE A 126 12.97 2.06 -7.52
C PHE A 126 13.21 3.57 -7.64
N GLN A 127 14.09 4.00 -8.54
CA GLN A 127 14.38 5.42 -8.76
C GLN A 127 13.18 6.21 -9.27
N ARG A 128 12.22 5.54 -9.93
CA ARG A 128 10.94 6.13 -10.36
C ARG A 128 9.88 6.15 -9.25
N GLY A 129 10.17 5.56 -8.08
CA GLY A 129 9.23 5.47 -6.96
C GLY A 129 8.11 4.46 -7.19
N GLU A 130 8.37 3.39 -7.94
CA GLU A 130 7.37 2.36 -8.26
C GLU A 130 7.17 1.34 -7.12
N TYR A 131 8.08 1.31 -6.13
CA TYR A 131 7.99 0.43 -4.97
C TYR A 131 7.49 1.19 -3.75
N GLN A 132 6.63 0.54 -2.99
CA GLN A 132 6.18 0.99 -1.66
C GLN A 132 6.95 0.29 -0.55
N VAL A 133 7.35 -0.95 -0.80
CA VAL A 133 8.07 -1.85 0.10
C VAL A 133 9.18 -2.55 -0.69
N LEU A 134 10.18 -3.09 -0.01
CA LEU A 134 11.31 -3.78 -0.65
C LEU A 134 11.07 -5.27 -0.83
N GLY A 135 10.28 -5.87 0.08
CA GLY A 135 9.98 -7.30 0.04
C GLY A 135 9.03 -7.68 -1.09
N ARG A 136 9.24 -8.85 -1.62
CA ARG A 136 8.36 -9.45 -2.65
C ARG A 136 6.98 -9.77 -2.11
N ASP A 137 6.92 -10.31 -0.91
CA ASP A 137 5.72 -10.74 -0.22
C ASP A 137 5.55 -9.94 1.08
N GLU A 138 4.51 -9.12 1.13
CA GLU A 138 4.21 -8.24 2.27
C GLU A 138 2.79 -8.50 2.79
N VAL A 139 2.66 -8.44 4.11
CA VAL A 139 1.35 -8.43 4.78
C VAL A 139 1.20 -7.14 5.53
N ALA A 140 0.14 -6.40 5.23
CA ALA A 140 -0.28 -5.22 5.97
C ALA A 140 -1.46 -5.56 6.89
N LEU A 141 -1.40 -5.09 8.13
CA LEU A 141 -2.46 -5.21 9.13
C LEU A 141 -2.81 -3.83 9.63
N GLN A 142 -4.08 -3.50 9.73
CA GLN A 142 -4.55 -2.26 10.35
C GLN A 142 -5.74 -2.55 11.25
N GLY A 143 -5.75 -1.90 12.41
CA GLY A 143 -6.87 -1.95 13.33
C GLY A 143 -7.14 -0.60 13.96
N SER A 144 -8.41 -0.30 14.25
CA SER A 144 -8.80 0.86 15.04
C SER A 144 -9.97 0.53 15.96
N TYR A 145 -9.98 1.11 17.15
CA TYR A 145 -11.03 0.94 18.13
C TYR A 145 -11.34 2.25 18.83
N GLN A 146 -12.60 2.61 18.86
CA GLN A 146 -13.07 3.76 19.62
C GLN A 146 -13.21 3.40 21.10
N VAL A 147 -12.18 3.66 21.89
CA VAL A 147 -12.18 3.38 23.34
C VAL A 147 -13.17 4.25 24.10
N HIS A 148 -13.31 5.51 23.70
CA HIS A 148 -14.21 6.51 24.25
C HIS A 148 -14.75 7.38 23.11
N PRO A 149 -15.93 8.04 23.22
CA PRO A 149 -16.38 8.96 22.16
C PRO A 149 -15.35 10.01 21.73
N LEU A 150 -14.45 10.39 22.64
CA LEU A 150 -13.37 11.35 22.39
C LEU A 150 -12.00 10.69 22.20
N LEU A 151 -11.86 9.38 22.37
CA LEU A 151 -10.57 8.67 22.30
C LEU A 151 -10.64 7.47 21.41
N SER A 152 -9.79 7.45 20.39
CA SER A 152 -9.57 6.31 19.50
C SER A 152 -8.15 5.81 19.63
N VAL A 153 -7.99 4.50 19.58
CA VAL A 153 -6.71 3.81 19.42
C VAL A 153 -6.69 3.17 18.04
N ALA A 154 -5.56 3.26 17.37
CA ALA A 154 -5.36 2.59 16.11
C ALA A 154 -3.92 2.08 16.01
N GLY A 155 -3.67 1.26 15.04
CA GLY A 155 -2.33 0.82 14.72
C GLY A 155 -2.30 0.13 13.38
N PHE A 156 -1.12 0.13 12.78
CA PHE A 156 -0.83 -0.71 11.64
C PHE A 156 0.45 -1.49 11.85
N GLY A 157 0.58 -2.59 11.11
CA GLY A 157 1.79 -3.37 11.01
C GLY A 157 2.07 -3.73 9.57
N LEU A 158 3.34 -3.74 9.19
CA LEU A 158 3.83 -4.31 7.94
C LEU A 158 4.76 -5.46 8.28
N TRP A 159 4.59 -6.57 7.60
CA TRP A 159 5.43 -7.75 7.76
C TRP A 159 6.01 -8.15 6.40
N ASN A 160 7.31 -7.96 6.27
CA ASN A 160 8.05 -8.53 5.14
C ASN A 160 8.24 -10.03 5.38
N VAL A 161 7.53 -10.84 4.60
CA VAL A 161 7.55 -12.31 4.74
C VAL A 161 8.89 -12.89 4.29
N ASN A 162 9.61 -12.22 3.40
CA ASN A 162 10.84 -12.71 2.79
C ASN A 162 12.05 -12.62 3.72
N ASP A 163 12.13 -11.58 4.57
CA ASP A 163 13.23 -11.39 5.53
C ASP A 163 12.79 -11.51 6.99
N GLY A 164 11.48 -11.63 7.23
CA GLY A 164 10.88 -11.78 8.55
C GLY A 164 10.80 -10.47 9.36
N SER A 165 11.18 -9.33 8.78
CA SER A 165 11.13 -8.05 9.49
C SER A 165 9.70 -7.50 9.59
N VAL A 166 9.47 -6.69 10.62
CA VAL A 166 8.15 -6.12 10.94
C VAL A 166 8.29 -4.66 11.31
N LEU A 167 7.41 -3.82 10.79
CA LEU A 167 7.18 -2.46 11.25
C LEU A 167 5.83 -2.40 11.97
N LEU A 168 5.80 -1.87 13.20
CA LEU A 168 4.57 -1.64 13.96
C LEU A 168 4.40 -0.15 14.25
N SER A 169 3.17 0.35 14.17
CA SER A 169 2.85 1.75 14.48
C SER A 169 1.53 1.88 15.24
N PRO A 170 1.54 1.70 16.58
CA PRO A 170 0.41 2.08 17.42
C PRO A 170 0.27 3.60 17.51
N ASN A 171 -0.97 4.08 17.55
CA ASN A 171 -1.27 5.49 17.70
C ASN A 171 -2.56 5.72 18.51
N LEU A 172 -2.68 6.92 19.04
CA LEU A 172 -3.83 7.42 19.81
C LEU A 172 -4.30 8.73 19.19
N SER A 173 -5.60 8.96 19.20
CA SER A 173 -6.22 10.22 18.79
C SER A 173 -7.27 10.63 19.82
N PHE A 174 -7.15 11.85 20.34
CA PHE A 174 -8.02 12.43 21.34
C PHE A 174 -8.64 13.72 20.84
N SER A 175 -9.98 13.78 20.80
CA SER A 175 -10.74 14.99 20.51
C SER A 175 -10.80 15.86 21.77
N ALA A 176 -9.93 16.86 21.84
CA ALA A 176 -9.81 17.75 23.00
C ALA A 176 -10.95 18.81 23.05
N SER A 177 -11.48 19.18 21.87
CA SER A 177 -12.67 20.02 21.71
C SER A 177 -13.33 19.71 20.37
N ASN A 178 -14.43 20.39 20.04
CA ASN A 178 -15.08 20.28 18.74
C ASN A 178 -14.16 20.70 17.56
N GLU A 179 -13.15 21.50 17.85
CA GLU A 179 -12.24 22.11 16.87
C GLU A 179 -10.81 21.60 17.01
N THR A 180 -10.51 20.80 18.06
CA THR A 180 -9.12 20.41 18.35
C THR A 180 -8.99 18.90 18.53
N THR A 181 -8.10 18.31 17.77
CA THR A 181 -7.69 16.90 17.92
C THR A 181 -6.20 16.82 18.23
N VAL A 182 -5.85 16.06 19.25
CA VAL A 182 -4.47 15.74 19.60
C VAL A 182 -4.25 14.26 19.26
N SER A 183 -3.19 13.97 18.51
CA SER A 183 -2.83 12.60 18.19
C SER A 183 -1.34 12.35 18.43
N GLY A 184 -0.98 11.13 18.69
CA GLY A 184 0.41 10.73 18.84
C GLY A 184 0.57 9.24 18.57
N GLY A 185 1.77 8.87 18.17
CA GLY A 185 2.08 7.49 17.87
C GLY A 185 3.57 7.22 17.88
N VAL A 186 3.90 5.96 17.74
CA VAL A 186 5.28 5.47 17.74
C VAL A 186 5.44 4.47 16.60
N TYR A 187 6.59 4.48 15.95
CA TYR A 187 7.01 3.48 14.97
C TYR A 187 8.09 2.60 15.60
N PHE A 188 7.97 1.28 15.45
CA PHE A 188 8.92 0.29 15.90
C PHE A 188 9.28 -0.62 14.74
N GLY A 189 10.57 -0.69 14.38
CA GLY A 189 11.08 -1.68 13.43
C GLY A 189 11.69 -2.87 14.17
N PHE A 190 11.41 -4.07 13.68
CA PHE A 190 11.96 -5.33 14.16
C PHE A 190 12.51 -6.12 12.98
N GLY A 191 13.66 -6.75 13.16
CA GLY A 191 14.30 -7.56 12.12
C GLY A 191 15.79 -7.69 12.36
N ALA A 192 16.49 -8.31 11.41
CA ALA A 192 17.95 -8.37 11.44
C ALA A 192 18.54 -6.94 11.37
N SER A 193 19.52 -6.67 12.22
CA SER A 193 20.17 -5.34 12.33
C SER A 193 21.69 -5.40 12.18
N ASP A 194 22.27 -6.58 11.98
CA ASP A 194 23.70 -6.78 11.83
C ASP A 194 24.17 -6.36 10.43
N VAL A 195 24.62 -5.12 10.32
CA VAL A 195 25.15 -4.54 9.08
C VAL A 195 26.52 -5.12 8.79
N THR A 196 26.71 -5.64 7.59
CA THR A 196 28.02 -6.11 7.09
C THR A 196 28.29 -5.52 5.70
N PRO A 197 29.56 -5.49 5.23
CA PRO A 197 29.86 -5.02 3.87
C PRO A 197 29.13 -5.81 2.78
N ALA A 198 28.87 -7.11 2.99
CA ALA A 198 28.12 -7.97 2.06
C ALA A 198 26.59 -7.78 2.18
N ARG A 199 26.11 -7.27 3.31
CA ARG A 199 24.69 -7.08 3.60
C ARG A 199 24.48 -5.74 4.33
N PRO A 200 24.55 -4.62 3.59
CA PRO A 200 24.45 -3.26 4.17
C PRO A 200 23.02 -2.93 4.62
N LEU A 201 22.00 -3.64 4.12
CA LEU A 201 20.62 -3.58 4.56
C LEU A 201 20.19 -5.02 4.92
N PRO A 202 20.37 -5.43 6.21
CA PRO A 202 20.14 -6.82 6.63
C PRO A 202 18.68 -7.22 6.67
N SER A 203 17.76 -6.26 6.80
CA SER A 203 16.32 -6.44 6.68
C SER A 203 15.65 -5.11 6.36
N GLU A 204 14.41 -5.13 5.90
CA GLU A 204 13.69 -3.93 5.50
C GLU A 204 13.41 -3.01 6.69
N TYR A 205 12.94 -3.57 7.80
CA TYR A 205 12.50 -2.78 8.96
C TYR A 205 13.43 -2.84 10.17
N GLY A 206 14.41 -3.76 10.19
CA GLY A 206 15.24 -4.00 11.36
C GLY A 206 16.19 -2.85 11.73
N LEU A 207 16.54 -1.99 10.76
CA LEU A 207 17.34 -0.79 11.01
C LEU A 207 16.48 0.43 11.37
N SER A 208 15.16 0.32 11.31
CA SER A 208 14.26 1.41 11.71
C SER A 208 14.33 1.58 13.22
N GLY A 209 14.84 2.69 13.67
CA GLY A 209 14.85 3.04 15.09
C GLY A 209 13.42 3.30 15.60
N VAL A 210 13.31 3.49 16.92
CA VAL A 210 12.04 3.92 17.53
C VAL A 210 11.85 5.42 17.23
N THR A 211 10.75 5.76 16.58
CA THR A 211 10.40 7.15 16.25
C THR A 211 9.01 7.46 16.79
N GLY A 212 8.89 8.50 17.61
CA GLY A 212 7.61 8.98 18.13
C GLY A 212 7.22 10.31 17.50
N TYR A 213 5.91 10.59 17.44
CA TYR A 213 5.38 11.87 17.03
C TYR A 213 4.19 12.28 17.89
N ILE A 214 3.95 13.60 17.98
CA ILE A 214 2.74 14.21 18.52
C ILE A 214 2.26 15.23 17.48
N SER A 215 0.97 15.27 17.24
CA SER A 215 0.31 16.19 16.31
C SER A 215 -0.88 16.85 16.99
N VAL A 216 -1.08 18.14 16.73
CA VAL A 216 -2.27 18.89 17.12
C VAL A 216 -2.90 19.46 15.86
N SER A 217 -4.15 19.09 15.59
CA SER A 217 -4.95 19.62 14.50
C SER A 217 -6.02 20.55 15.06
N TRP A 218 -6.06 21.77 14.57
CA TRP A 218 -7.06 22.75 14.95
C TRP A 218 -7.81 23.23 13.71
N PHE A 219 -9.14 23.18 13.79
CA PHE A 219 -10.05 23.55 12.71
C PHE A 219 -10.76 24.85 13.09
N PHE A 220 -10.90 25.79 12.17
CA PHE A 220 -11.53 27.11 12.37
C PHE A 220 -12.43 27.46 11.20
#